data_0b308973e642fce87bd5922f25769587
#
_entry.id   0b308973e642fce87bd5922f25769587
#
_cell.length_a   1.000
_cell.length_b   1.000
_cell.length_c   1.000
_cell.angle_alpha   90.00
_cell.angle_beta   90.00
_cell.angle_gamma   90.00
#
_symmetry.space_group_name_H-M   'P 1'
#
loop_
_entity.id
_entity.type
_entity.pdbx_description
1 polymer ?
#
loop_
_entity_poly.entity_id
_entity_poly.type
_entity_poly.pdbx_seq_one_letter_code
_entity_poly.pdbx_strand_id
1 'polypeptide(L)'
;YTMLPLGLRVLKKIEDIIRRHMDTVGSEVLLPSLSPEERWINTGRLDTIDVLMKTIPANAISKEKSSNSYVLNPTHEDIITPIVKEFARSYRDLPVAAYQIQTKFRNEARAKSGLLRGREFRMKDLYSFHRNQEDLMVFYDEMKTVYTNVFKDLGIGQDTFLTVASGGDFTPNFSHEFQTITDAGEDIIYLDRKNNIAYNKEVVKIDFSTMEQVKACEVGNIFPLDTRFSKALDYTCTDENGKQQIIYMGSYGIGPSRLMGVIVEKLADEKGLVWPEAIAPFSSETLTGTRPAT
;
A
#
# COMPACT_ATOMS: atom_id res chain seq x y z
N TYR A 1 3.22 0.52 -17.87
CA TYR A 1 2.36 -0.47 -18.56
C TYR A 1 1.07 0.15 -19.06
N THR A 2 0.46 -0.49 -20.05
CA THR A 2 -0.87 -0.09 -20.57
C THR A 2 -1.88 -1.18 -20.22
N MET A 3 -3.00 -0.81 -19.61
CA MET A 3 -4.11 -1.73 -19.36
C MET A 3 -5.08 -1.68 -20.54
N LEU A 4 -5.21 -2.80 -21.26
CA LEU A 4 -6.23 -2.99 -22.29
C LEU A 4 -7.59 -3.28 -21.64
N PRO A 5 -8.71 -3.24 -22.40
CA PRO A 5 -10.05 -3.30 -21.81
C PRO A 5 -10.31 -4.46 -20.83
N LEU A 6 -9.84 -5.67 -21.16
CA LEU A 6 -10.00 -6.83 -20.25
C LEU A 6 -9.22 -6.67 -18.95
N GLY A 7 -7.94 -6.29 -19.05
CA GLY A 7 -7.09 -6.05 -17.89
C GLY A 7 -7.63 -4.93 -17.01
N LEU A 8 -8.13 -3.85 -17.62
CA LEU A 8 -8.70 -2.73 -16.87
C LEU A 8 -9.97 -3.15 -16.12
N ARG A 9 -10.81 -4.03 -16.67
CA ARG A 9 -11.98 -4.58 -15.98
C ARG A 9 -11.58 -5.37 -14.73
N VAL A 10 -10.59 -6.25 -14.85
CA VAL A 10 -10.07 -7.02 -13.71
C VAL A 10 -9.48 -6.09 -12.66
N LEU A 11 -8.63 -5.13 -13.06
CA LEU A 11 -8.03 -4.17 -12.13
C LEU A 11 -9.09 -3.38 -11.35
N LYS A 12 -10.13 -2.88 -12.02
CA LYS A 12 -11.24 -2.17 -11.36
C LYS A 12 -11.97 -3.05 -10.36
N LYS A 13 -12.24 -4.33 -10.68
CA LYS A 13 -12.87 -5.25 -9.74
C LYS A 13 -12.00 -5.55 -8.52
N ILE A 14 -10.67 -5.65 -8.70
CA ILE A 14 -9.73 -5.76 -7.59
C ILE A 14 -9.79 -4.49 -6.71
N GLU A 15 -9.75 -3.31 -7.33
CA GLU A 15 -9.87 -2.03 -6.62
C GLU A 15 -11.22 -1.90 -5.89
N ASP A 16 -12.31 -2.39 -6.47
CA ASP A 16 -13.65 -2.35 -5.84
C ASP A 16 -13.77 -3.30 -4.64
N ILE A 17 -13.13 -4.48 -4.69
CA ILE A 17 -13.03 -5.36 -3.53
C ILE A 17 -12.25 -4.69 -2.41
N ILE A 18 -11.10 -4.12 -2.72
CA ILE A 18 -10.28 -3.39 -1.75
C ILE A 18 -11.09 -2.23 -1.15
N ARG A 19 -11.78 -1.44 -1.96
CA ARG A 19 -12.60 -0.30 -1.54
C ARG A 19 -13.69 -0.72 -0.55
N ARG A 20 -14.43 -1.80 -0.83
CA ARG A 20 -15.48 -2.31 0.08
C ARG A 20 -14.95 -2.59 1.49
N HIS A 21 -13.74 -3.13 1.61
CA HIS A 21 -13.13 -3.38 2.91
C HIS A 21 -12.57 -2.11 3.55
N MET A 22 -12.00 -1.20 2.77
CA MET A 22 -11.45 0.04 3.31
C MET A 22 -12.55 0.99 3.79
N ASP A 23 -13.71 1.01 3.14
CA ASP A 23 -14.87 1.82 3.54
C ASP A 23 -15.43 1.44 4.92
N THR A 24 -15.08 0.26 5.45
CA THR A 24 -15.46 -0.13 6.81
C THR A 24 -14.59 0.51 7.89
N VAL A 25 -13.41 1.03 7.53
CA VAL A 25 -12.40 1.51 8.49
C VAL A 25 -11.89 2.92 8.21
N GLY A 26 -12.22 3.50 7.06
CA GLY A 26 -11.74 4.82 6.68
C GLY A 26 -12.54 5.47 5.56
N SER A 27 -12.21 6.72 5.25
CA SER A 27 -12.86 7.49 4.18
C SER A 27 -11.97 7.57 2.94
N GLU A 28 -12.55 7.36 1.75
CA GLU A 28 -11.81 7.53 0.49
C GLU A 28 -11.55 9.01 0.22
N VAL A 29 -10.31 9.32 -0.14
CA VAL A 29 -9.85 10.65 -0.57
C VAL A 29 -9.08 10.54 -1.88
N LEU A 30 -8.85 11.66 -2.55
CA LEU A 30 -7.95 11.73 -3.69
C LEU A 30 -6.90 12.81 -3.43
N LEU A 31 -5.64 12.40 -3.30
CA LEU A 31 -4.50 13.27 -3.10
C LEU A 31 -3.74 13.49 -4.42
N PRO A 32 -2.95 14.58 -4.57
CA PRO A 32 -2.20 14.83 -5.80
C PRO A 32 -1.11 13.78 -6.04
N SER A 33 -0.86 13.42 -7.31
CA SER A 33 0.24 12.51 -7.70
C SER A 33 1.60 13.19 -7.68
N LEU A 34 1.60 14.53 -7.70
CA LEU A 34 2.81 15.34 -7.58
C LEU A 34 2.68 16.28 -6.39
N SER A 35 3.80 16.61 -5.75
CA SER A 35 3.87 17.54 -4.62
C SER A 35 5.07 18.47 -4.72
N PRO A 36 4.99 19.67 -4.11
CA PRO A 36 6.15 20.54 -3.98
C PRO A 36 7.31 19.81 -3.27
N GLU A 37 8.53 20.03 -3.75
CA GLU A 37 9.74 19.46 -3.18
C GLU A 37 9.93 19.80 -1.70
N GLU A 38 9.47 20.99 -1.29
CA GLU A 38 9.52 21.46 0.09
C GLU A 38 8.86 20.49 1.10
N ARG A 39 7.82 19.76 0.71
CA ARG A 39 7.17 18.76 1.57
C ARG A 39 8.14 17.66 2.00
N TRP A 40 8.99 17.23 1.08
CA TRP A 40 9.99 16.18 1.27
C TRP A 40 11.23 16.68 2.02
N ILE A 41 11.58 17.97 1.85
CA ILE A 41 12.64 18.63 2.61
C ILE A 41 12.23 18.70 4.09
N ASN A 42 11.00 19.13 4.38
CA ASN A 42 10.51 19.31 5.75
C ASN A 42 10.49 18.01 6.57
N THR A 43 10.36 16.87 5.94
CA THR A 43 10.42 15.55 6.60
C THR A 43 11.81 14.91 6.56
N GLY A 44 12.79 15.55 5.90
CA GLY A 44 14.15 15.01 5.70
C GLY A 44 14.20 13.83 4.73
N ARG A 45 13.14 13.63 3.91
CA ARG A 45 13.02 12.46 3.03
C ARG A 45 13.52 12.70 1.61
N LEU A 46 13.75 13.95 1.22
CA LEU A 46 14.20 14.25 -0.14
C LEU A 46 15.50 13.54 -0.51
N ASP A 47 16.45 13.49 0.42
CA ASP A 47 17.79 12.93 0.20
C ASP A 47 17.96 11.50 0.73
N THR A 48 16.95 10.96 1.43
CA THR A 48 17.05 9.63 2.05
C THR A 48 16.27 8.55 1.32
N ILE A 49 15.28 8.92 0.50
CA ILE A 49 14.51 7.95 -0.28
C ILE A 49 15.15 7.80 -1.67
N ASP A 50 15.71 6.64 -1.95
CA ASP A 50 16.45 6.33 -3.18
C ASP A 50 15.58 6.19 -4.43
N VAL A 51 14.26 6.03 -4.26
CA VAL A 51 13.30 5.84 -5.36
C VAL A 51 12.56 7.11 -5.78
N LEU A 52 12.94 8.29 -5.27
CA LEU A 52 12.28 9.55 -5.62
C LEU A 52 12.52 9.93 -7.10
N MET A 53 11.46 10.43 -7.74
CA MET A 53 11.48 11.01 -9.07
C MET A 53 11.03 12.46 -9.00
N LYS A 54 11.76 13.34 -9.70
CA LYS A 54 11.42 14.78 -9.81
C LYS A 54 10.99 15.13 -11.23
N THR A 55 10.11 16.11 -11.34
CA THR A 55 9.78 16.74 -12.63
C THR A 55 10.50 18.07 -12.75
N ILE A 56 10.91 18.39 -13.95
CA ILE A 56 11.50 19.68 -14.31
C ILE A 56 10.77 20.23 -15.55
N PRO A 57 10.78 21.56 -15.78
CA PRO A 57 10.25 22.12 -17.00
C PRO A 57 10.89 21.49 -18.25
N ALA A 58 10.05 21.09 -19.22
CA ALA A 58 10.49 20.30 -20.38
C ALA A 58 11.40 21.06 -21.37
N ASN A 59 11.26 22.38 -21.46
CA ASN A 59 11.99 23.22 -22.42
C ASN A 59 12.17 24.66 -21.91
N ALA A 60 12.90 25.48 -22.64
CA ALA A 60 13.22 26.86 -22.27
C ALA A 60 11.96 27.71 -22.05
N ILE A 61 10.97 27.62 -22.94
CA ILE A 61 9.70 28.37 -22.83
C ILE A 61 8.95 28.04 -21.55
N SER A 62 8.90 26.75 -21.21
CA SER A 62 8.26 26.29 -19.95
C SER A 62 9.06 26.76 -18.73
N LYS A 63 10.39 26.74 -18.80
CA LYS A 63 11.29 27.18 -17.73
C LYS A 63 11.17 28.67 -17.44
N GLU A 64 10.96 29.51 -18.49
CA GLU A 64 10.72 30.95 -18.32
C GLU A 64 9.43 31.24 -17.54
N LYS A 65 8.40 30.39 -17.63
CA LYS A 65 7.14 30.54 -16.91
C LYS A 65 7.26 30.17 -15.43
N SER A 66 7.95 29.08 -15.13
CA SER A 66 8.21 28.60 -13.79
C SER A 66 9.38 27.62 -13.79
N SER A 67 10.32 27.80 -12.88
CA SER A 67 11.44 26.90 -12.65
C SER A 67 11.18 25.89 -11.53
N ASN A 68 9.95 25.85 -10.97
CA ASN A 68 9.62 24.97 -9.86
C ASN A 68 9.81 23.50 -10.24
N SER A 69 10.36 22.72 -9.31
CA SER A 69 10.41 21.26 -9.40
C SER A 69 9.37 20.65 -8.47
N TYR A 70 8.87 19.50 -8.87
CA TYR A 70 7.92 18.72 -8.09
C TYR A 70 8.40 17.29 -7.95
N VAL A 71 8.02 16.64 -6.88
CA VAL A 71 8.25 15.21 -6.67
C VAL A 71 7.04 14.44 -7.16
N LEU A 72 7.27 13.39 -7.95
CA LEU A 72 6.27 12.37 -8.26
C LEU A 72 6.14 11.45 -7.05
N ASN A 73 4.99 11.43 -6.41
CA ASN A 73 4.82 10.84 -5.09
C ASN A 73 4.96 9.29 -5.09
N PRO A 74 5.97 8.71 -4.44
CA PRO A 74 6.09 7.25 -4.24
C PRO A 74 5.20 6.74 -3.10
N THR A 75 4.77 7.64 -2.22
CA THR A 75 3.94 7.45 -1.02
C THR A 75 3.37 8.80 -0.59
N HIS A 76 2.47 8.89 0.38
CA HIS A 76 1.77 10.16 0.67
C HIS A 76 1.77 10.57 2.15
N GLU A 77 2.62 10.03 3.01
CA GLU A 77 2.72 10.47 4.41
C GLU A 77 2.99 11.98 4.51
N ASP A 78 3.90 12.49 3.68
CA ASP A 78 4.30 13.91 3.63
C ASP A 78 3.18 14.84 3.16
N ILE A 79 2.17 14.28 2.50
CA ILE A 79 1.06 15.01 1.90
C ILE A 79 -0.18 14.96 2.79
N ILE A 80 -0.56 13.77 3.27
CA ILE A 80 -1.78 13.59 4.07
C ILE A 80 -1.65 14.18 5.47
N THR A 81 -0.45 14.07 6.10
CA THR A 81 -0.26 14.52 7.47
C THR A 81 -0.56 16.01 7.66
N PRO A 82 -0.05 16.95 6.84
CA PRO A 82 -0.40 18.36 6.99
C PRO A 82 -1.87 18.66 6.67
N ILE A 83 -2.51 17.84 5.82
CA ILE A 83 -3.95 17.99 5.53
C ILE A 83 -4.76 17.62 6.78
N VAL A 84 -4.51 16.43 7.36
CA VAL A 84 -5.25 16.00 8.57
C VAL A 84 -4.99 16.93 9.75
N LYS A 85 -3.77 17.47 9.90
CA LYS A 85 -3.44 18.48 10.92
C LYS A 85 -4.37 19.70 10.88
N GLU A 86 -4.83 20.11 9.69
CA GLU A 86 -5.75 21.26 9.57
C GLU A 86 -7.18 20.93 10.03
N PHE A 87 -7.61 19.69 9.93
CA PHE A 87 -8.98 19.27 10.21
C PHE A 87 -9.15 18.61 11.59
N ALA A 88 -8.14 17.87 12.08
CA ALA A 88 -8.18 17.14 13.34
C ALA A 88 -7.25 17.80 14.37
N ARG A 89 -7.78 18.77 15.12
CA ARG A 89 -7.02 19.59 16.09
C ARG A 89 -7.29 19.23 17.55
N SER A 90 -8.31 18.45 17.80
CA SER A 90 -8.75 18.02 19.12
C SER A 90 -8.76 16.49 19.19
N TYR A 91 -8.57 15.96 20.40
CA TYR A 91 -8.73 14.53 20.66
C TYR A 91 -10.10 13.98 20.25
N ARG A 92 -11.14 14.83 20.16
CA ARG A 92 -12.48 14.44 19.72
C ARG A 92 -12.58 14.17 18.22
N ASP A 93 -11.62 14.69 17.45
CA ASP A 93 -11.55 14.50 16.01
C ASP A 93 -10.84 13.18 15.66
N LEU A 94 -10.26 12.49 16.64
CA LEU A 94 -9.48 11.28 16.49
C LEU A 94 -10.23 10.03 17.01
N PRO A 95 -10.03 8.85 16.42
CA PRO A 95 -9.10 8.56 15.32
C PRO A 95 -9.60 9.06 13.97
N VAL A 96 -8.68 9.38 13.07
CA VAL A 96 -8.95 9.64 11.65
C VAL A 96 -8.29 8.55 10.83
N ALA A 97 -9.01 7.97 9.87
CA ALA A 97 -8.45 7.09 8.86
C ALA A 97 -8.92 7.53 7.48
N ALA A 98 -7.97 7.72 6.57
CA ALA A 98 -8.25 8.11 5.20
C ALA A 98 -7.41 7.28 4.23
N TYR A 99 -8.01 6.85 3.11
CA TYR A 99 -7.33 6.07 2.10
C TYR A 99 -7.58 6.61 0.70
N GLN A 100 -6.72 6.22 -0.21
CA GLN A 100 -6.88 6.45 -1.65
C GLN A 100 -6.46 5.24 -2.44
N ILE A 101 -6.93 5.14 -3.68
CA ILE A 101 -6.37 4.26 -4.69
C ILE A 101 -5.80 5.14 -5.79
N GLN A 102 -4.48 5.30 -5.81
CA GLN A 102 -3.79 6.30 -6.63
C GLN A 102 -2.54 5.71 -7.31
N THR A 103 -2.15 6.31 -8.43
CA THR A 103 -0.88 6.02 -9.07
C THR A 103 0.29 6.51 -8.22
N LYS A 104 1.31 5.66 -8.07
CA LYS A 104 2.58 5.96 -7.43
C LYS A 104 3.71 5.87 -8.44
N PHE A 105 4.80 6.56 -8.13
CA PHE A 105 5.99 6.62 -8.97
C PHE A 105 7.22 6.28 -8.14
N ARG A 106 8.00 5.31 -8.61
CA ARG A 106 9.26 4.93 -7.95
C ARG A 106 10.33 4.73 -9.01
N ASN A 107 11.51 5.34 -8.81
CA ASN A 107 12.66 5.21 -9.71
C ASN A 107 13.33 3.83 -9.52
N GLU A 108 12.57 2.78 -9.78
CA GLU A 108 13.08 1.42 -9.70
C GLU A 108 14.24 1.22 -10.67
N ALA A 109 15.40 0.83 -10.15
CA ALA A 109 16.61 0.63 -10.98
C ALA A 109 16.36 -0.47 -12.04
N ARG A 110 15.59 -1.50 -11.68
CA ARG A 110 15.18 -2.60 -12.57
C ARG A 110 13.68 -2.85 -12.44
N ALA A 111 12.89 -2.18 -13.29
CA ALA A 111 11.51 -2.58 -13.52
C ALA A 111 11.51 -3.94 -14.22
N LYS A 112 10.81 -4.94 -13.66
CA LYS A 112 10.80 -6.32 -14.15
C LYS A 112 9.51 -7.04 -13.80
N SER A 113 9.34 -8.24 -14.34
CA SER A 113 8.21 -9.11 -14.02
C SER A 113 6.83 -8.45 -14.25
N GLY A 114 6.70 -7.69 -15.35
CA GLY A 114 5.41 -7.09 -15.78
C GLY A 114 4.82 -6.17 -14.72
N LEU A 115 3.69 -6.60 -14.11
CA LEU A 115 2.96 -5.82 -13.12
C LEU A 115 3.53 -5.95 -11.69
N LEU A 116 4.47 -6.87 -11.44
CA LEU A 116 4.97 -7.11 -10.09
C LEU A 116 5.87 -5.97 -9.60
N ARG A 117 6.69 -5.39 -10.49
CA ARG A 117 7.58 -4.28 -10.15
C ARG A 117 7.72 -3.27 -11.30
N GLY A 118 6.99 -2.18 -11.23
CA GLY A 118 7.02 -1.09 -12.21
C GLY A 118 7.42 0.25 -11.59
N ARG A 119 7.80 1.21 -12.46
CA ARG A 119 8.10 2.59 -12.04
C ARG A 119 6.86 3.44 -11.83
N GLU A 120 5.75 3.04 -12.44
CA GLU A 120 4.43 3.61 -12.29
C GLU A 120 3.46 2.47 -11.99
N PHE A 121 2.72 2.54 -10.88
CA PHE A 121 1.83 1.47 -10.44
C PHE A 121 0.67 2.00 -9.60
N ARG A 122 -0.38 1.19 -9.50
CA ARG A 122 -1.53 1.50 -8.63
C ARG A 122 -1.25 1.03 -7.22
N MET A 123 -1.58 1.87 -6.24
CA MET A 123 -1.51 1.55 -4.81
C MET A 123 -2.76 2.03 -4.10
N LYS A 124 -3.33 1.19 -3.25
CA LYS A 124 -4.19 1.62 -2.16
C LYS A 124 -3.28 1.93 -0.98
N ASP A 125 -3.29 3.15 -0.54
CA ASP A 125 -2.62 3.61 0.66
C ASP A 125 -3.63 4.21 1.62
N LEU A 126 -3.68 3.67 2.85
CA LEU A 126 -4.46 4.17 3.96
C LEU A 126 -3.51 4.71 5.02
N TYR A 127 -3.91 5.81 5.64
CA TYR A 127 -3.20 6.46 6.73
C TYR A 127 -4.15 6.65 7.90
N SER A 128 -3.67 6.29 9.10
CA SER A 128 -4.46 6.45 10.32
C SER A 128 -3.74 7.35 11.32
N PHE A 129 -4.53 8.10 12.09
CA PHE A 129 -4.06 9.10 13.04
C PHE A 129 -4.76 8.89 14.38
N HIS A 130 -3.98 8.78 15.45
CA HIS A 130 -4.41 8.29 16.75
C HIS A 130 -3.88 9.15 17.88
N ARG A 131 -4.61 9.16 19.00
CA ARG A 131 -4.27 9.94 20.20
C ARG A 131 -3.02 9.44 20.93
N ASN A 132 -2.80 8.14 20.90
CA ASN A 132 -1.71 7.45 21.60
C ASN A 132 -1.34 6.14 20.90
N GLN A 133 -0.33 5.47 21.41
CA GLN A 133 0.17 4.23 20.84
C GLN A 133 -0.83 3.07 21.00
N GLU A 134 -1.53 2.99 22.11
CA GLU A 134 -2.53 1.93 22.33
C GLU A 134 -3.64 2.01 21.29
N ASP A 135 -4.16 3.21 21.03
CA ASP A 135 -5.20 3.46 20.04
C ASP A 135 -4.70 3.09 18.61
N LEU A 136 -3.45 3.45 18.27
CA LEU A 136 -2.81 3.02 17.03
C LEU A 136 -2.74 1.49 16.93
N MET A 137 -2.33 0.79 17.98
CA MET A 137 -2.15 -0.66 17.94
C MET A 137 -3.47 -1.43 17.83
N VAL A 138 -4.55 -0.92 18.42
CA VAL A 138 -5.90 -1.48 18.23
C VAL A 138 -6.29 -1.43 16.75
N PHE A 139 -6.15 -0.28 16.12
CA PHE A 139 -6.44 -0.12 14.70
C PHE A 139 -5.50 -0.94 13.81
N TYR A 140 -4.23 -1.03 14.18
CA TYR A 140 -3.23 -1.83 13.50
C TYR A 140 -3.61 -3.33 13.47
N ASP A 141 -4.09 -3.87 14.59
CA ASP A 141 -4.55 -5.26 14.67
C ASP A 141 -5.87 -5.49 13.91
N GLU A 142 -6.77 -4.51 13.91
CA GLU A 142 -7.96 -4.52 13.07
C GLU A 142 -7.58 -4.61 11.58
N MET A 143 -6.59 -3.83 11.14
CA MET A 143 -6.13 -3.83 9.76
C MET A 143 -5.52 -5.17 9.31
N LYS A 144 -4.93 -5.96 10.21
CA LYS A 144 -4.51 -7.34 9.91
C LYS A 144 -5.69 -8.19 9.47
N THR A 145 -6.80 -8.08 10.19
CA THR A 145 -8.04 -8.80 9.88
C THR A 145 -8.68 -8.32 8.58
N VAL A 146 -8.76 -7.00 8.39
CA VAL A 146 -9.31 -6.39 7.17
C VAL A 146 -8.53 -6.84 5.94
N TYR A 147 -7.21 -6.83 5.99
CA TYR A 147 -6.37 -7.27 4.86
C TYR A 147 -6.51 -8.77 4.57
N THR A 148 -6.57 -9.60 5.61
CA THR A 148 -6.82 -11.04 5.45
C THR A 148 -8.13 -11.29 4.69
N ASN A 149 -9.18 -10.52 5.01
CA ASN A 149 -10.46 -10.61 4.31
C ASN A 149 -10.36 -10.12 2.86
N VAL A 150 -9.62 -9.05 2.58
CA VAL A 150 -9.36 -8.59 1.20
C VAL A 150 -8.74 -9.72 0.36
N PHE A 151 -7.67 -10.36 0.84
CA PHE A 151 -6.98 -11.42 0.09
C PHE A 151 -7.82 -12.68 -0.04
N LYS A 152 -8.67 -12.99 0.96
CA LYS A 152 -9.66 -14.05 0.88
C LYS A 152 -10.68 -13.80 -0.24
N ASP A 153 -11.26 -12.60 -0.30
CA ASP A 153 -12.24 -12.22 -1.32
C ASP A 153 -11.62 -12.14 -2.72
N LEU A 154 -10.32 -11.89 -2.80
CA LEU A 154 -9.55 -11.94 -4.06
C LEU A 154 -9.17 -13.37 -4.49
N GLY A 155 -9.48 -14.40 -3.69
CA GLY A 155 -9.24 -15.81 -4.01
C GLY A 155 -7.82 -16.30 -3.77
N ILE A 156 -6.96 -15.52 -3.10
CA ILE A 156 -5.57 -15.88 -2.78
C ILE A 156 -5.31 -15.99 -1.27
N GLY A 157 -6.34 -15.94 -0.45
CA GLY A 157 -6.20 -15.92 1.02
C GLY A 157 -5.49 -17.14 1.60
N GLN A 158 -5.62 -18.32 0.99
CA GLN A 158 -4.97 -19.55 1.48
C GLN A 158 -3.45 -19.55 1.24
N ASP A 159 -2.98 -18.78 0.29
CA ASP A 159 -1.57 -18.68 -0.10
C ASP A 159 -0.92 -17.37 0.40
N THR A 160 -1.68 -16.53 1.10
CA THR A 160 -1.21 -15.24 1.59
C THR A 160 -1.06 -15.27 3.11
N PHE A 161 0.16 -15.01 3.58
CA PHE A 161 0.54 -15.12 4.98
C PHE A 161 0.89 -13.75 5.56
N LEU A 162 0.38 -13.49 6.78
CA LEU A 162 0.86 -12.38 7.59
C LEU A 162 2.29 -12.69 8.02
N THR A 163 3.21 -11.86 7.55
CA THR A 163 4.65 -12.08 7.66
C THR A 163 5.28 -10.98 8.50
N VAL A 164 6.03 -11.36 9.52
CA VAL A 164 6.85 -10.39 10.28
C VAL A 164 8.01 -9.95 9.41
N ALA A 165 8.20 -8.64 9.28
CA ALA A 165 9.24 -8.03 8.46
C ALA A 165 9.96 -6.90 9.23
N SER A 166 11.07 -6.45 8.68
CA SER A 166 11.72 -5.24 9.18
C SER A 166 10.87 -4.02 8.82
N GLY A 167 10.90 -2.97 9.67
CA GLY A 167 10.19 -1.72 9.38
C GLY A 167 10.82 -0.88 8.27
N GLY A 168 11.98 -1.27 7.77
CA GLY A 168 12.70 -0.58 6.69
C GLY A 168 12.90 0.92 6.98
N ASP A 169 12.69 1.74 5.95
CA ASP A 169 12.80 3.21 6.05
C ASP A 169 11.61 3.88 6.77
N PHE A 170 10.55 3.13 7.10
CA PHE A 170 9.33 3.69 7.69
C PHE A 170 9.36 3.71 9.21
N THR A 171 9.86 2.64 9.84
CA THR A 171 9.91 2.53 11.30
C THR A 171 11.10 1.70 11.75
N PRO A 172 11.75 2.03 12.90
CA PRO A 172 12.79 1.19 13.49
C PRO A 172 12.24 -0.09 14.13
N ASN A 173 10.91 -0.20 14.25
CA ASN A 173 10.21 -1.34 14.81
C ASN A 173 9.92 -2.38 13.73
N PHE A 174 9.46 -3.57 14.14
CA PHE A 174 8.92 -4.56 13.21
C PHE A 174 7.65 -4.04 12.53
N SER A 175 7.50 -4.38 11.26
CA SER A 175 6.28 -4.22 10.49
C SER A 175 5.69 -5.59 10.16
N HIS A 176 4.51 -5.59 9.55
CA HIS A 176 3.97 -6.80 8.96
C HIS A 176 3.72 -6.59 7.47
N GLU A 177 4.00 -7.63 6.73
CA GLU A 177 3.72 -7.74 5.32
C GLU A 177 2.71 -8.86 5.09
N PHE A 178 2.00 -8.77 3.98
CA PHE A 178 1.21 -9.88 3.47
C PHE A 178 1.94 -10.43 2.26
N GLN A 179 2.44 -11.64 2.41
CA GLN A 179 3.27 -12.32 1.42
C GLN A 179 2.48 -13.48 0.79
N THR A 180 2.27 -13.45 -0.51
CA THR A 180 1.63 -14.54 -1.25
C THR A 180 2.67 -15.47 -1.83
N ILE A 181 2.59 -16.77 -1.53
CA ILE A 181 3.50 -17.79 -2.04
C ILE A 181 3.35 -17.89 -3.57
N THR A 182 4.44 -17.64 -4.29
CA THR A 182 4.53 -17.78 -5.75
C THR A 182 5.98 -17.90 -6.20
N ASP A 183 6.25 -18.68 -7.22
CA ASP A 183 7.59 -18.84 -7.79
C ASP A 183 8.10 -17.57 -8.48
N ALA A 184 7.20 -16.70 -8.91
CA ALA A 184 7.52 -15.37 -9.45
C ALA A 184 7.92 -14.36 -8.36
N GLY A 185 7.79 -14.71 -7.08
CA GLY A 185 8.14 -13.86 -5.94
C GLY A 185 9.64 -13.58 -5.84
N GLU A 186 9.96 -12.39 -5.35
CA GLU A 186 11.34 -11.95 -5.12
C GLU A 186 11.81 -12.17 -3.70
N ASP A 187 10.87 -12.29 -2.76
CA ASP A 187 11.14 -12.44 -1.35
C ASP A 187 11.27 -13.91 -0.96
N ILE A 188 12.09 -14.14 0.06
CA ILE A 188 12.19 -15.42 0.74
C ILE A 188 11.56 -15.26 2.11
N ILE A 189 10.54 -16.07 2.38
CA ILE A 189 9.91 -16.13 3.69
C ILE A 189 10.04 -17.53 4.29
N TYR A 190 9.97 -17.59 5.62
CA TYR A 190 10.03 -18.81 6.40
C TYR A 190 8.69 -19.02 7.11
N LEU A 191 8.05 -20.15 6.82
CA LEU A 191 6.72 -20.50 7.33
C LEU A 191 6.82 -21.39 8.55
N ASP A 192 6.25 -20.96 9.64
CA ASP A 192 5.87 -21.81 10.77
C ASP A 192 4.40 -22.21 10.61
N ARG A 193 4.16 -23.32 9.91
CA ARG A 193 2.78 -23.78 9.65
C ARG A 193 2.04 -24.17 10.92
N LYS A 194 2.76 -24.57 11.97
CA LYS A 194 2.16 -24.97 13.25
C LYS A 194 1.52 -23.78 13.95
N ASN A 195 2.20 -22.64 13.90
CA ASN A 195 1.75 -21.41 14.56
C ASN A 195 1.05 -20.44 13.59
N ASN A 196 0.99 -20.79 12.29
CA ASN A 196 0.44 -19.95 11.21
C ASN A 196 1.07 -18.56 11.15
N ILE A 197 2.41 -18.51 11.29
CA ILE A 197 3.22 -17.30 11.26
C ILE A 197 4.26 -17.44 10.16
N ALA A 198 4.56 -16.34 9.48
CA ALA A 198 5.65 -16.25 8.53
C ALA A 198 6.64 -15.15 8.96
N TYR A 199 7.88 -15.30 8.52
CA TYR A 199 8.95 -14.34 8.78
C TYR A 199 9.67 -14.04 7.48
N ASN A 200 9.87 -12.75 7.18
CA ASN A 200 10.73 -12.37 6.09
C ASN A 200 12.19 -12.70 6.46
N LYS A 201 12.99 -13.09 5.49
CA LYS A 201 14.42 -13.39 5.63
C LYS A 201 15.21 -12.28 6.34
N GLU A 202 14.74 -11.04 6.25
CA GLU A 202 15.37 -9.87 6.86
C GLU A 202 15.28 -9.82 8.39
N VAL A 203 14.44 -10.66 9.00
CA VAL A 203 14.26 -10.71 10.47
C VAL A 203 15.37 -11.53 11.11
N VAL A 204 16.43 -10.86 11.55
CA VAL A 204 17.75 -11.44 11.88
C VAL A 204 17.81 -12.24 13.19
N LYS A 205 16.78 -12.22 14.04
CA LYS A 205 16.84 -12.79 15.41
C LYS A 205 16.10 -14.12 15.58
N ILE A 206 15.75 -14.80 14.51
CA ILE A 206 14.92 -16.00 14.55
C ILE A 206 15.70 -17.18 13.97
N ASP A 207 15.60 -18.33 14.63
CA ASP A 207 16.12 -19.59 14.11
C ASP A 207 15.10 -20.18 13.12
N PHE A 208 15.45 -20.15 11.85
CA PHE A 208 14.62 -20.65 10.75
C PHE A 208 14.83 -22.13 10.45
N SER A 209 15.69 -22.85 11.19
CA SER A 209 16.13 -24.22 10.86
C SER A 209 14.99 -25.25 10.79
N THR A 210 13.88 -24.99 11.49
CA THR A 210 12.68 -25.84 11.53
C THR A 210 11.54 -25.36 10.65
N MET A 211 11.72 -24.27 9.92
CA MET A 211 10.68 -23.63 9.12
C MET A 211 10.81 -23.97 7.63
N GLU A 212 9.70 -23.98 6.94
CA GLU A 212 9.66 -24.16 5.50
C GLU A 212 10.08 -22.88 4.78
N GLN A 213 11.11 -22.93 3.96
CA GLN A 213 11.54 -21.81 3.14
C GLN A 213 10.76 -21.79 1.82
N VAL A 214 10.11 -20.68 1.51
CA VAL A 214 9.36 -20.50 0.25
C VAL A 214 9.63 -19.14 -0.38
N LYS A 215 9.41 -19.06 -1.71
CA LYS A 215 9.36 -17.79 -2.42
C LYS A 215 7.98 -17.16 -2.29
N ALA A 216 7.95 -15.85 -2.13
CA ALA A 216 6.72 -15.11 -2.00
C ALA A 216 6.84 -13.72 -2.64
N CYS A 217 5.69 -13.10 -2.86
CA CYS A 217 5.57 -11.73 -3.32
C CYS A 217 4.78 -10.92 -2.30
N GLU A 218 5.32 -9.79 -1.86
CA GLU A 218 4.65 -8.83 -1.00
C GLU A 218 3.47 -8.21 -1.76
N VAL A 219 2.25 -8.43 -1.28
CA VAL A 219 1.01 -7.90 -1.86
C VAL A 219 0.38 -6.79 -1.02
N GLY A 220 0.81 -6.66 0.22
CA GLY A 220 0.38 -5.60 1.13
C GLY A 220 1.34 -5.46 2.30
N ASN A 221 1.33 -4.28 2.92
CA ASN A 221 2.13 -3.99 4.11
C ASN A 221 1.37 -3.10 5.07
N ILE A 222 1.76 -3.16 6.34
CA ILE A 222 1.23 -2.35 7.42
C ILE A 222 2.39 -1.91 8.33
N PHE A 223 2.49 -0.61 8.56
CA PHE A 223 3.58 0.01 9.33
C PHE A 223 3.04 0.84 10.50
N PRO A 224 3.48 0.60 11.73
CA PRO A 224 3.31 1.57 12.81
C PRO A 224 4.35 2.67 12.61
N LEU A 225 3.94 3.83 12.14
CA LEU A 225 4.81 4.99 11.91
C LEU A 225 5.12 5.73 13.21
N ASP A 226 4.39 5.41 14.27
CA ASP A 226 4.45 6.07 15.57
C ASP A 226 4.31 7.60 15.44
N THR A 227 5.27 8.35 15.96
CA THR A 227 5.26 9.82 15.96
C THR A 227 6.20 10.44 14.94
N ARG A 228 6.79 9.66 14.02
CA ARG A 228 7.84 10.14 13.11
C ARG A 228 7.39 11.34 12.28
N PHE A 229 6.29 11.22 11.56
CA PHE A 229 5.79 12.28 10.68
C PHE A 229 5.13 13.41 11.46
N SER A 230 4.41 13.08 12.51
CA SER A 230 3.78 14.08 13.37
C SER A 230 4.81 15.01 14.02
N LYS A 231 5.95 14.46 14.46
CA LYS A 231 7.07 15.26 14.97
C LYS A 231 7.71 16.13 13.90
N ALA A 232 7.97 15.56 12.72
CA ALA A 232 8.61 16.30 11.62
C ALA A 232 7.74 17.46 11.09
N LEU A 233 6.41 17.35 11.23
CA LEU A 233 5.43 18.31 10.73
C LEU A 233 4.71 19.08 11.86
N ASP A 234 5.20 18.98 13.10
CA ASP A 234 4.62 19.64 14.29
C ASP A 234 3.12 19.38 14.45
N TYR A 235 2.70 18.13 14.22
CA TYR A 235 1.30 17.76 14.36
C TYR A 235 0.99 17.28 15.77
N THR A 236 0.28 18.15 16.51
CA THR A 236 -0.25 17.87 17.84
C THR A 236 -1.76 18.09 17.87
N CYS A 237 -2.46 17.46 18.80
CA CYS A 237 -3.84 17.79 19.14
C CYS A 237 -3.96 18.14 20.62
N THR A 238 -5.01 18.89 20.95
CA THR A 238 -5.34 19.21 22.33
C THR A 238 -6.09 18.04 22.97
N ASP A 239 -5.57 17.49 24.08
CA ASP A 239 -6.23 16.44 24.84
C ASP A 239 -7.41 16.97 25.72
N GLU A 240 -8.05 16.09 26.47
CA GLU A 240 -9.17 16.40 27.34
C GLU A 240 -8.82 17.35 28.49
N ASN A 241 -7.54 17.46 28.84
CA ASN A 241 -7.01 18.32 29.89
C ASN A 241 -6.45 19.65 29.33
N GLY A 242 -6.62 19.91 28.02
CA GLY A 242 -6.09 21.10 27.37
C GLY A 242 -4.61 21.05 27.02
N LYS A 243 -3.94 19.88 27.17
CA LYS A 243 -2.53 19.69 26.90
C LYS A 243 -2.30 19.26 25.45
N GLN A 244 -1.23 19.75 24.85
CA GLN A 244 -0.81 19.33 23.52
C GLN A 244 -0.18 17.92 23.56
N GLN A 245 -0.71 17.01 22.76
CA GLN A 245 -0.23 15.64 22.58
C GLN A 245 0.20 15.42 21.14
N ILE A 246 1.33 14.76 20.96
CA ILE A 246 1.81 14.37 19.63
C ILE A 246 0.94 13.24 19.07
N ILE A 247 0.67 13.26 17.78
CA ILE A 247 -0.19 12.28 17.11
C ILE A 247 0.60 11.03 16.72
N TYR A 248 -0.01 9.86 16.89
CA TYR A 248 0.51 8.57 16.44
C TYR A 248 -0.10 8.21 15.09
N MET A 249 0.69 7.65 14.19
CA MET A 249 0.30 7.37 12.81
C MET A 249 0.56 5.92 12.43
N GLY A 250 -0.27 5.42 11.53
CA GLY A 250 -0.06 4.15 10.82
C GLY A 250 -0.18 4.35 9.31
N SER A 251 0.50 3.49 8.54
CA SER A 251 0.46 3.44 7.08
C SER A 251 0.21 2.02 6.60
N TYR A 252 -0.71 1.85 5.63
CA TYR A 252 -1.23 0.54 5.24
C TYR A 252 -1.39 0.49 3.73
N GLY A 253 -0.51 -0.26 3.05
CA GLY A 253 -0.41 -0.34 1.60
C GLY A 253 -0.91 -1.65 1.01
N ILE A 254 -1.61 -1.60 -0.12
CA ILE A 254 -1.90 -2.73 -1.00
C ILE A 254 -1.62 -2.30 -2.44
N GLY A 255 -0.96 -3.15 -3.24
CA GLY A 255 -0.68 -2.88 -4.65
C GLY A 255 -1.68 -3.56 -5.58
N PRO A 256 -2.82 -2.93 -6.01
CA PRO A 256 -3.82 -3.58 -6.87
C PRO A 256 -3.26 -4.10 -8.18
N SER A 257 -2.35 -3.38 -8.82
CA SER A 257 -1.70 -3.84 -10.04
C SER A 257 -0.74 -5.02 -9.80
N ARG A 258 -0.02 -5.01 -8.67
CA ARG A 258 0.82 -6.15 -8.25
C ARG A 258 -0.04 -7.38 -7.92
N LEU A 259 -1.15 -7.20 -7.20
CA LEU A 259 -2.12 -8.26 -6.91
C LEU A 259 -2.64 -8.92 -8.19
N MET A 260 -2.98 -8.12 -9.20
CA MET A 260 -3.40 -8.67 -10.49
C MET A 260 -2.34 -9.58 -11.09
N GLY A 261 -1.06 -9.18 -11.05
CA GLY A 261 0.07 -9.99 -11.50
C GLY A 261 0.24 -11.27 -10.67
N VAL A 262 0.17 -11.18 -9.34
CA VAL A 262 0.31 -12.33 -8.43
C VAL A 262 -0.82 -13.34 -8.62
N ILE A 263 -2.07 -12.87 -8.79
CA ILE A 263 -3.22 -13.74 -9.05
C ILE A 263 -3.03 -14.53 -10.36
N VAL A 264 -2.52 -13.87 -11.42
CA VAL A 264 -2.20 -14.54 -12.68
C VAL A 264 -1.13 -15.60 -12.49
N GLU A 265 -0.01 -15.25 -11.86
CA GLU A 265 1.09 -16.20 -11.63
C GLU A 265 0.66 -17.41 -10.78
N LYS A 266 -0.29 -17.20 -9.87
CA LYS A 266 -0.76 -18.24 -8.97
C LYS A 266 -1.81 -19.18 -9.58
N LEU A 267 -2.70 -18.64 -10.41
CA LEU A 267 -3.91 -19.32 -10.85
C LEU A 267 -3.94 -19.64 -12.36
N ALA A 268 -2.98 -19.14 -13.15
CA ALA A 268 -2.90 -19.50 -14.56
C ALA A 268 -2.67 -21.00 -14.74
N ASP A 269 -3.23 -21.56 -15.79
CA ASP A 269 -3.03 -22.94 -16.23
C ASP A 269 -2.50 -23.01 -17.68
N GLU A 270 -2.35 -24.21 -18.22
CA GLU A 270 -1.89 -24.44 -19.60
C GLU A 270 -2.79 -23.81 -20.67
N LYS A 271 -4.04 -23.49 -20.32
CA LYS A 271 -5.05 -22.92 -21.25
C LYS A 271 -5.08 -21.40 -21.21
N GLY A 272 -4.53 -20.78 -20.15
CA GLY A 272 -4.46 -19.33 -20.03
C GLY A 272 -4.71 -18.79 -18.61
N LEU A 273 -5.22 -17.56 -18.57
CA LEU A 273 -5.48 -16.85 -17.32
C LEU A 273 -6.76 -17.33 -16.66
N VAL A 274 -6.64 -17.86 -15.45
CA VAL A 274 -7.79 -18.25 -14.62
C VAL A 274 -8.02 -17.17 -13.57
N TRP A 275 -9.21 -16.57 -13.62
CA TRP A 275 -9.59 -15.52 -12.67
C TRP A 275 -10.57 -16.07 -11.63
N PRO A 276 -10.40 -15.76 -10.34
CA PRO A 276 -11.47 -15.92 -9.37
C PRO A 276 -12.76 -15.24 -9.85
N GLU A 277 -13.91 -15.86 -9.61
CA GLU A 277 -15.22 -15.36 -10.08
C GLU A 277 -15.45 -13.89 -9.70
N ALA A 278 -15.05 -13.49 -8.49
CA ALA A 278 -15.22 -12.13 -7.98
C ALA A 278 -14.54 -11.05 -8.84
N ILE A 279 -13.45 -11.40 -9.55
CA ILE A 279 -12.68 -10.47 -10.38
C ILE A 279 -12.65 -10.84 -11.87
N ALA A 280 -13.29 -11.94 -12.27
CA ALA A 280 -13.37 -12.32 -13.68
C ALA A 280 -13.97 -11.19 -14.52
N PRO A 281 -13.39 -10.88 -15.71
CA PRO A 281 -13.80 -9.73 -16.50
C PRO A 281 -15.25 -9.82 -16.99
N PHE A 282 -15.79 -11.06 -17.10
CA PHE A 282 -17.16 -11.37 -17.45
C PHE A 282 -17.71 -12.49 -16.56
N SER A 283 -19.02 -12.47 -16.27
CA SER A 283 -19.71 -13.62 -15.66
C SER A 283 -19.90 -14.75 -16.68
N SER A 284 -20.05 -16.00 -16.21
CA SER A 284 -20.30 -17.15 -17.05
C SER A 284 -21.59 -17.02 -17.89
N GLU A 285 -22.59 -16.29 -17.42
CA GLU A 285 -23.84 -16.00 -18.15
C GLU A 285 -23.59 -15.14 -19.39
N THR A 286 -22.55 -14.32 -19.43
CA THR A 286 -22.22 -13.48 -20.58
C THR A 286 -21.62 -14.27 -21.75
N LEU A 287 -21.18 -15.51 -21.53
CA LEU A 287 -20.53 -16.37 -22.53
C LEU A 287 -21.55 -17.25 -23.30
N THR A 288 -22.81 -17.36 -22.86
CA THR A 288 -23.79 -18.29 -23.40
C THR A 288 -24.75 -17.69 -24.42
N GLY A 289 -24.65 -16.45 -24.83
CA GLY A 289 -25.60 -16.00 -25.81
C GLY A 289 -25.48 -14.57 -26.32
N THR A 290 -25.45 -14.44 -27.59
CA THR A 290 -25.72 -13.27 -28.45
C THR A 290 -24.93 -11.98 -28.09
N ARG A 291 -24.09 -11.59 -29.03
CA ARG A 291 -23.53 -10.24 -29.04
C ARG A 291 -24.68 -9.24 -28.83
N PRO A 292 -24.57 -8.31 -27.84
CA PRO A 292 -25.46 -7.16 -27.91
C PRO A 292 -25.18 -6.46 -29.24
N ALA A 293 -26.23 -6.16 -29.99
CA ALA A 293 -26.14 -5.34 -31.19
C ALA A 293 -25.39 -4.04 -30.84
N THR A 294 -24.49 -3.69 -31.70
CA THR A 294 -23.60 -2.52 -31.68
C THR A 294 -24.29 -1.22 -31.28
#